data_07d83947b6399ca82295be13a8e7aae3
#
_entry.id   07d83947b6399ca82295be13a8e7aae3
#
_cell.length_a   1.000
_cell.length_b   1.000
_cell.length_c   1.000
_cell.angle_alpha   90.00
_cell.angle_beta   90.00
_cell.angle_gamma   90.00
#
_symmetry.space_group_name_H-M   'P 1'
#
loop_
_entity.id
_entity.type
_entity.pdbx_description
1 polymer ?
#
loop_
_entity_poly.entity_id
_entity_poly.type
_entity_poly.pdbx_seq_one_letter_code
_entity_poly.pdbx_strand_id
1 'polypeptide(L)'
;MFYTEKEIMSQHEALKDTFAYFMEEKPRIEQFFSENPKRKFIILGCGSSYMLAKSAQRALSRYEGTSAAAVAGGDFLLNSDLYDASVRDSIVITLSRSGMTTEIVKAVEFIKENYKCPVISFSMLWENELSKFSDLELIMDWCYDKSVCQTRTVTNLYAAVLMLAGFYGKDMDLVYNLRVTIEENEALKKKYRADLARIAEKGWKNAAVLADGVPCGIAQEGALAFTEIARIPGRYSNVLDYRHGPMVLNDSETLDIVLIKPGKNEMQKNLVEDLKAKGAVIVTVSCDQSSTYGSDLHIFAGESVRYETWGIVLISVIQILAYEKAIVRGCNPDLPEGLDPYIVF
;
A
#
# COMPACT_ATOMS: atom_id res chain seq x y z
N MET A 1 11.87 10.39 -20.84
CA MET A 1 11.79 9.64 -19.58
C MET A 1 10.59 10.22 -18.81
N PHE A 2 9.63 9.38 -18.49
CA PHE A 2 8.43 9.76 -17.75
C PHE A 2 8.74 10.03 -16.27
N TYR A 3 7.97 10.91 -15.62
CA TYR A 3 8.07 11.13 -14.18
C TYR A 3 7.76 9.84 -13.41
N THR A 4 6.70 9.12 -13.80
CA THR A 4 6.31 7.82 -13.22
C THR A 4 7.48 6.84 -13.16
N GLU A 5 8.24 6.68 -14.24
CA GLU A 5 9.43 5.81 -14.25
C GLU A 5 10.48 6.27 -13.26
N LYS A 6 10.79 7.58 -13.27
CA LYS A 6 11.79 8.15 -12.37
C LYS A 6 11.39 7.95 -10.90
N GLU A 7 10.13 8.21 -10.57
CA GLU A 7 9.57 8.08 -9.23
C GLU A 7 9.60 6.63 -8.74
N ILE A 8 9.21 5.66 -9.58
CA ILE A 8 9.29 4.23 -9.27
C ILE A 8 10.76 3.81 -9.05
N MET A 9 11.66 4.19 -9.93
CA MET A 9 13.04 3.71 -9.86
C MET A 9 13.85 4.37 -8.75
N SER A 10 13.54 5.62 -8.35
CA SER A 10 14.22 6.34 -7.26
C SER A 10 13.51 6.23 -5.90
N GLN A 11 12.38 5.52 -5.79
CA GLN A 11 11.62 5.46 -4.53
C GLN A 11 12.41 4.93 -3.33
N HIS A 12 13.48 4.16 -3.54
CA HIS A 12 14.38 3.68 -2.50
C HIS A 12 15.12 4.81 -1.76
N GLU A 13 15.39 5.94 -2.44
CA GLU A 13 15.95 7.13 -1.84
C GLU A 13 14.94 7.75 -0.87
N ALA A 14 13.73 8.01 -1.35
CA ALA A 14 12.64 8.54 -0.52
C ALA A 14 12.28 7.61 0.66
N LEU A 15 12.35 6.29 0.48
CA LEU A 15 12.14 5.32 1.57
C LEU A 15 13.21 5.43 2.67
N LYS A 16 14.47 5.68 2.31
CA LYS A 16 15.55 5.94 3.29
C LYS A 16 15.29 7.22 4.07
N ASP A 17 14.87 8.29 3.38
CA ASP A 17 14.52 9.56 4.02
C ASP A 17 13.31 9.38 4.95
N THR A 18 12.28 8.65 4.52
CA THR A 18 11.12 8.30 5.36
C THR A 18 11.55 7.52 6.60
N PHE A 19 12.42 6.53 6.46
CA PHE A 19 12.92 5.77 7.59
C PHE A 19 13.68 6.66 8.58
N ALA A 20 14.60 7.49 8.09
CA ALA A 20 15.38 8.42 8.92
C ALA A 20 14.46 9.40 9.67
N TYR A 21 13.53 10.03 8.95
CA TYR A 21 12.55 10.95 9.52
C TYR A 21 11.74 10.32 10.66
N PHE A 22 11.20 9.11 10.45
CA PHE A 22 10.44 8.43 11.49
C PHE A 22 11.28 8.02 12.69
N MET A 23 12.56 7.71 12.50
CA MET A 23 13.48 7.47 13.62
C MET A 23 13.74 8.74 14.43
N GLU A 24 13.82 9.90 13.78
CA GLU A 24 13.91 11.20 14.44
C GLU A 24 12.62 11.58 15.18
N GLU A 25 11.45 11.36 14.54
CA GLU A 25 10.12 11.64 15.11
C GLU A 25 9.68 10.60 16.17
N LYS A 26 10.40 9.49 16.33
CA LYS A 26 10.03 8.42 17.26
C LYS A 26 9.71 8.92 18.67
N PRO A 27 10.52 9.79 19.32
CA PRO A 27 10.20 10.28 20.67
C PRO A 27 8.87 11.05 20.72
N ARG A 28 8.58 11.86 19.70
CA ARG A 28 7.34 12.65 19.58
C ARG A 28 6.13 11.74 19.36
N ILE A 29 6.29 10.70 18.54
CA ILE A 29 5.24 9.70 18.29
C ILE A 29 4.95 8.89 19.56
N GLU A 30 5.98 8.43 20.27
CA GLU A 30 5.83 7.68 21.53
C GLU A 30 5.21 8.56 22.64
N GLN A 31 5.58 9.83 22.71
CA GLN A 31 4.95 10.80 23.62
C GLN A 31 3.46 10.95 23.31
N PHE A 32 3.08 11.13 22.03
CA PHE A 32 1.68 11.24 21.62
C PHE A 32 0.87 10.02 22.07
N PHE A 33 1.37 8.80 21.90
CA PHE A 33 0.69 7.60 22.35
C PHE A 33 0.63 7.46 23.87
N SER A 34 1.65 7.96 24.59
CA SER A 34 1.66 8.00 26.05
C SER A 34 0.60 8.95 26.60
N GLU A 35 0.40 10.09 25.96
CA GLU A 35 -0.59 11.12 26.33
C GLU A 35 -2.01 10.69 25.90
N ASN A 36 -2.12 9.81 24.89
CA ASN A 36 -3.37 9.29 24.35
C ASN A 36 -3.41 7.75 24.43
N PRO A 37 -3.53 7.16 25.64
CA PRO A 37 -3.41 5.71 25.84
C PRO A 37 -4.65 4.93 25.36
N LYS A 38 -5.12 5.23 24.14
CA LYS A 38 -6.27 4.61 23.50
C LYS A 38 -5.83 3.40 22.68
N ARG A 39 -6.73 2.42 22.61
CA ARG A 39 -6.49 1.16 21.86
C ARG A 39 -7.41 0.97 20.67
N LYS A 40 -8.18 2.02 20.33
CA LYS A 40 -9.07 2.05 19.19
C LYS A 40 -8.56 3.06 18.17
N PHE A 41 -8.56 2.66 16.91
CA PHE A 41 -8.10 3.49 15.80
C PHE A 41 -9.14 3.55 14.70
N ILE A 42 -9.31 4.75 14.13
CA ILE A 42 -10.02 4.97 12.85
C ILE A 42 -9.00 5.48 11.86
N ILE A 43 -8.86 4.82 10.72
CA ILE A 43 -7.93 5.22 9.67
C ILE A 43 -8.72 5.68 8.46
N LEU A 44 -8.59 6.97 8.11
CA LEU A 44 -9.31 7.61 7.01
C LEU A 44 -8.40 7.77 5.79
N GLY A 45 -8.94 7.52 4.60
CA GLY A 45 -8.27 7.74 3.33
C GLY A 45 -9.26 7.74 2.16
N CYS A 46 -8.83 8.20 1.00
CA CYS A 46 -9.56 8.11 -0.27
C CYS A 46 -8.67 7.47 -1.33
N GLY A 47 -9.24 6.68 -2.25
CA GLY A 47 -8.49 6.01 -3.31
C GLY A 47 -7.31 5.18 -2.76
N SER A 48 -6.11 5.41 -3.28
CA SER A 48 -4.86 4.79 -2.84
C SER A 48 -4.66 4.87 -1.32
N SER A 49 -4.92 6.04 -0.73
CA SER A 49 -4.81 6.24 0.73
C SER A 49 -5.79 5.38 1.51
N TYR A 50 -7.01 5.13 1.01
CA TYR A 50 -7.94 4.20 1.64
C TYR A 50 -7.46 2.74 1.54
N MET A 51 -6.85 2.36 0.41
CA MET A 51 -6.25 1.03 0.32
C MET A 51 -5.14 0.85 1.37
N LEU A 52 -4.28 1.86 1.53
CA LEU A 52 -3.24 1.84 2.57
C LEU A 52 -3.80 1.86 4.00
N ALA A 53 -4.94 2.53 4.22
CA ALA A 53 -5.63 2.49 5.51
C ALA A 53 -6.00 1.05 5.93
N LYS A 54 -6.30 0.15 4.98
CA LYS A 54 -6.54 -1.28 5.24
C LYS A 54 -5.29 -2.02 5.69
N SER A 55 -4.10 -1.64 5.17
CA SER A 55 -2.83 -2.13 5.69
C SER A 55 -2.55 -1.61 7.10
N ALA A 56 -2.80 -0.32 7.36
CA ALA A 56 -2.67 0.29 8.68
C ALA A 56 -3.58 -0.38 9.71
N GLN A 57 -4.84 -0.63 9.35
CA GLN A 57 -5.79 -1.36 10.18
C GLN A 57 -5.21 -2.71 10.63
N ARG A 58 -4.69 -3.50 9.71
CA ARG A 58 -4.15 -4.84 10.02
C ARG A 58 -2.84 -4.77 10.79
N ALA A 59 -2.00 -3.78 10.50
CA ALA A 59 -0.75 -3.57 11.22
C ALA A 59 -0.98 -3.20 12.69
N LEU A 60 -1.96 -2.34 12.98
CA LEU A 60 -2.32 -1.94 14.34
C LEU A 60 -3.11 -3.02 15.08
N SER A 61 -4.08 -3.68 14.42
CA SER A 61 -4.93 -4.72 15.06
C SER A 61 -4.17 -5.99 15.43
N ARG A 62 -2.89 -6.15 15.06
CA ARG A 62 -2.08 -7.29 15.48
C ARG A 62 -1.67 -7.22 16.96
N TYR A 63 -1.69 -6.03 17.57
CA TYR A 63 -1.30 -5.85 18.97
C TYR A 63 -2.47 -6.12 19.92
N GLU A 64 -2.20 -6.84 20.98
CA GLU A 64 -3.22 -7.30 21.92
C GLU A 64 -4.05 -6.14 22.47
N GLY A 65 -5.37 -6.34 22.51
CA GLY A 65 -6.34 -5.36 22.99
C GLY A 65 -6.54 -4.16 22.06
N THR A 66 -5.92 -4.14 20.86
CA THR A 66 -6.07 -3.06 19.90
C THR A 66 -7.11 -3.41 18.83
N SER A 67 -7.98 -2.46 18.53
CA SER A 67 -8.92 -2.52 17.41
C SER A 67 -8.70 -1.35 16.45
N ALA A 68 -8.79 -1.61 15.16
CA ALA A 68 -8.64 -0.58 14.14
C ALA A 68 -9.64 -0.80 13.01
N ALA A 69 -10.16 0.28 12.45
CA ALA A 69 -11.05 0.27 11.29
C ALA A 69 -10.54 1.22 10.20
N ALA A 70 -10.43 0.73 8.98
CA ALA A 70 -10.17 1.56 7.81
C ALA A 70 -11.50 2.00 7.21
N VAL A 71 -11.68 3.30 6.99
CA VAL A 71 -12.93 3.88 6.49
C VAL A 71 -12.62 4.84 5.35
N ALA A 72 -13.36 4.72 4.25
CA ALA A 72 -13.26 5.67 3.15
C ALA A 72 -13.87 7.02 3.58
N GLY A 73 -13.18 8.14 3.26
CA GLY A 73 -13.65 9.47 3.68
C GLY A 73 -15.07 9.80 3.22
N GLY A 74 -15.41 9.45 1.97
CA GLY A 74 -16.75 9.65 1.43
C GLY A 74 -17.81 8.79 2.12
N ASP A 75 -17.50 7.52 2.44
CA ASP A 75 -18.42 6.64 3.17
C ASP A 75 -18.66 7.15 4.59
N PHE A 76 -17.60 7.62 5.27
CA PHE A 76 -17.74 8.26 6.57
C PHE A 76 -18.70 9.46 6.55
N LEU A 77 -18.58 10.33 5.55
CA LEU A 77 -19.44 11.53 5.46
C LEU A 77 -20.90 11.20 5.19
N LEU A 78 -21.15 10.15 4.40
CA LEU A 78 -22.52 9.75 4.04
C LEU A 78 -23.18 8.93 5.15
N ASN A 79 -22.41 8.24 5.98
CA ASN A 79 -22.91 7.29 6.96
C ASN A 79 -22.23 7.48 8.34
N SER A 80 -22.03 8.71 8.80
CA SER A 80 -21.28 9.03 10.01
C SER A 80 -21.87 8.38 11.27
N ASP A 81 -23.18 8.20 11.33
CA ASP A 81 -23.89 7.51 12.40
C ASP A 81 -23.52 6.04 12.52
N LEU A 82 -23.22 5.36 11.42
CA LEU A 82 -22.73 3.97 11.40
C LEU A 82 -21.39 3.83 12.12
N TYR A 83 -20.57 4.88 12.10
CA TYR A 83 -19.23 4.87 12.68
C TYR A 83 -19.15 5.44 14.10
N ASP A 84 -20.25 5.93 14.68
CA ASP A 84 -20.31 6.56 16.00
C ASP A 84 -19.57 5.74 17.08
N ALA A 85 -19.91 4.47 17.22
CA ALA A 85 -19.28 3.58 18.19
C ALA A 85 -17.79 3.33 17.93
N SER A 86 -17.38 3.36 16.67
CA SER A 86 -15.98 3.13 16.25
C SER A 86 -15.12 4.37 16.48
N VAL A 87 -15.67 5.56 16.28
CA VAL A 87 -14.97 6.85 16.45
C VAL A 87 -14.82 7.21 17.93
N ARG A 88 -15.89 6.99 18.73
CA ARG A 88 -15.83 7.31 20.17
C ARG A 88 -14.63 6.66 20.82
N ASP A 89 -13.85 7.48 21.51
CA ASP A 89 -12.65 7.08 22.24
C ASP A 89 -11.56 6.43 21.39
N SER A 90 -11.46 6.84 20.12
CA SER A 90 -10.41 6.40 19.20
C SER A 90 -9.29 7.43 19.03
N ILE A 91 -8.17 7.00 18.43
CA ILE A 91 -7.22 7.85 17.74
C ILE A 91 -7.58 7.81 16.25
N VAL A 92 -7.70 8.97 15.63
CA VAL A 92 -7.94 9.10 14.20
C VAL A 92 -6.60 9.22 13.48
N ILE A 93 -6.40 8.44 12.42
CA ILE A 93 -5.23 8.51 11.54
C ILE A 93 -5.74 8.88 10.15
N THR A 94 -5.18 9.90 9.54
CA THR A 94 -5.50 10.29 8.16
C THR A 94 -4.32 10.04 7.24
N LEU A 95 -4.57 9.41 6.11
CA LEU A 95 -3.59 9.21 5.05
C LEU A 95 -4.01 10.05 3.84
N SER A 96 -3.18 11.02 3.44
CA SER A 96 -3.47 11.90 2.31
C SER A 96 -2.19 12.41 1.67
N ARG A 97 -2.05 12.32 0.35
CA ARG A 97 -0.92 12.93 -0.36
C ARG A 97 -0.93 14.46 -0.24
N SER A 98 -2.07 15.07 -0.52
CA SER A 98 -2.21 16.52 -0.53
C SER A 98 -2.55 17.15 0.81
N GLY A 99 -3.18 16.38 1.72
CA GLY A 99 -3.81 16.94 2.93
C GLY A 99 -5.01 17.88 2.65
N MET A 100 -5.50 17.90 1.39
CA MET A 100 -6.55 18.83 0.94
C MET A 100 -7.81 18.11 0.43
N THR A 101 -7.84 16.77 0.39
CA THR A 101 -9.01 16.01 -0.09
C THR A 101 -10.24 16.38 0.74
N THR A 102 -11.26 16.92 0.09
CA THR A 102 -12.45 17.48 0.75
C THR A 102 -13.12 16.50 1.70
N GLU A 103 -13.26 15.23 1.29
CA GLU A 103 -13.90 14.20 2.12
C GLU A 103 -13.13 13.94 3.41
N ILE A 104 -11.79 13.95 3.36
CA ILE A 104 -10.97 13.70 4.54
C ILE A 104 -11.00 14.90 5.48
N VAL A 105 -10.84 16.11 4.94
CA VAL A 105 -10.88 17.37 5.73
C VAL A 105 -12.20 17.48 6.47
N LYS A 106 -13.34 17.33 5.77
CA LYS A 106 -14.67 17.41 6.38
C LYS A 106 -14.94 16.29 7.38
N ALA A 107 -14.46 15.07 7.12
CA ALA A 107 -14.59 13.96 8.07
C ALA A 107 -13.83 14.24 9.38
N VAL A 108 -12.60 14.75 9.28
CA VAL A 108 -11.79 15.09 10.44
C VAL A 108 -12.37 16.27 11.22
N GLU A 109 -12.82 17.33 10.53
CA GLU A 109 -13.52 18.46 11.12
C GLU A 109 -14.74 17.99 11.93
N PHE A 110 -15.62 17.18 11.32
CA PHE A 110 -16.77 16.59 11.99
C PHE A 110 -16.39 15.77 13.23
N ILE A 111 -15.33 14.94 13.13
CA ILE A 111 -14.85 14.12 14.25
C ILE A 111 -14.30 15.00 15.38
N LYS A 112 -13.53 16.04 15.06
CA LYS A 112 -13.01 16.98 16.05
C LYS A 112 -14.11 17.71 16.80
N GLU A 113 -15.12 18.19 16.08
CA GLU A 113 -16.25 18.92 16.67
C GLU A 113 -17.10 18.04 17.59
N ASN A 114 -17.43 16.83 17.14
CA ASN A 114 -18.43 15.98 17.83
C ASN A 114 -17.81 15.00 18.83
N TYR A 115 -16.57 14.52 18.62
CA TYR A 115 -15.95 13.48 19.45
C TYR A 115 -14.66 13.92 20.12
N LYS A 116 -14.03 15.01 19.67
CA LYS A 116 -12.73 15.52 20.19
C LYS A 116 -11.63 14.47 20.21
N CYS A 117 -11.64 13.57 19.24
CA CYS A 117 -10.62 12.54 19.11
C CYS A 117 -9.25 13.14 18.78
N PRO A 118 -8.15 12.61 19.32
CA PRO A 118 -6.82 12.96 18.86
C PRO A 118 -6.58 12.49 17.44
N VAL A 119 -5.87 13.31 16.64
CA VAL A 119 -5.66 13.09 15.20
C VAL A 119 -4.17 13.04 14.89
N ILE A 120 -3.75 11.98 14.21
CA ILE A 120 -2.47 11.86 13.53
C ILE A 120 -2.70 12.05 12.04
N SER A 121 -2.04 13.02 11.40
CA SER A 121 -2.14 13.22 9.96
C SER A 121 -0.83 12.91 9.25
N PHE A 122 -0.95 12.24 8.10
CA PHE A 122 0.12 12.03 7.13
C PHE A 122 -0.17 12.87 5.90
N SER A 123 0.79 13.68 5.48
CA SER A 123 0.71 14.43 4.23
C SER A 123 2.08 14.60 3.58
N MET A 124 2.12 15.07 2.32
CA MET A 124 3.34 15.36 1.58
C MET A 124 3.46 16.86 1.26
N LEU A 125 2.60 17.68 1.82
CA LEU A 125 2.62 19.14 1.65
C LEU A 125 2.58 19.83 3.01
N TRP A 126 3.45 20.82 3.19
CA TRP A 126 3.51 21.65 4.41
C TRP A 126 2.26 22.52 4.57
N GLU A 127 1.80 23.12 3.47
CA GLU A 127 0.58 23.92 3.47
C GLU A 127 -0.61 23.04 3.08
N ASN A 128 -1.35 22.55 4.07
CA ASN A 128 -2.49 21.67 3.86
C ASN A 128 -3.61 21.91 4.88
N GLU A 129 -4.84 21.55 4.53
CA GLU A 129 -6.01 21.80 5.37
C GLU A 129 -6.09 20.88 6.60
N LEU A 130 -5.51 19.69 6.55
CA LEU A 130 -5.50 18.75 7.68
C LEU A 130 -4.68 19.23 8.86
N SER A 131 -3.64 20.06 8.62
CA SER A 131 -2.81 20.65 9.68
C SER A 131 -3.62 21.38 10.74
N LYS A 132 -4.75 21.98 10.37
CA LYS A 132 -5.65 22.72 11.28
C LYS A 132 -6.29 21.83 12.36
N PHE A 133 -6.39 20.54 12.10
CA PHE A 133 -7.09 19.58 12.96
C PHE A 133 -6.16 18.54 13.59
N SER A 134 -4.87 18.55 13.23
CA SER A 134 -3.90 17.53 13.61
C SER A 134 -3.29 17.81 14.97
N ASP A 135 -3.25 16.81 15.86
CA ASP A 135 -2.52 16.86 17.13
C ASP A 135 -1.09 16.33 16.96
N LEU A 136 -0.88 15.43 15.99
CA LEU A 136 0.43 14.99 15.53
C LEU A 136 0.44 15.00 13.99
N GLU A 137 1.21 15.89 13.43
CA GLU A 137 1.40 16.03 11.99
C GLU A 137 2.73 15.40 11.56
N LEU A 138 2.68 14.53 10.54
CA LEU A 138 3.82 13.83 9.95
C LEU A 138 3.87 14.15 8.45
N ILE A 139 4.80 15.02 8.06
CA ILE A 139 4.91 15.54 6.70
C ILE A 139 6.12 14.91 6.02
N MET A 140 5.91 14.35 4.82
CA MET A 140 6.92 13.64 4.03
C MET A 140 7.01 14.24 2.62
N ASP A 141 7.47 15.48 2.48
CA ASP A 141 7.49 16.24 1.22
C ASP A 141 8.45 15.66 0.17
N TRP A 142 9.50 14.97 0.60
CA TRP A 142 10.48 14.29 -0.28
C TRP A 142 9.89 13.17 -1.12
N CYS A 143 8.74 12.61 -0.75
CA CYS A 143 8.10 11.52 -1.49
C CYS A 143 6.87 11.95 -2.31
N TYR A 144 6.63 13.26 -2.49
CA TYR A 144 5.55 13.76 -3.34
C TYR A 144 5.77 13.37 -4.81
N ASP A 145 4.77 12.74 -5.43
CA ASP A 145 4.79 12.37 -6.85
C ASP A 145 4.35 13.55 -7.73
N LYS A 146 5.09 13.79 -8.82
CA LYS A 146 4.73 14.73 -9.89
C LYS A 146 3.76 14.10 -10.89
N SER A 147 3.84 12.79 -11.07
CA SER A 147 2.85 12.03 -11.82
C SER A 147 1.49 12.06 -11.13
N VAL A 148 0.41 11.97 -11.91
CA VAL A 148 -0.95 11.97 -11.37
C VAL A 148 -1.18 10.74 -10.50
N CYS A 149 -0.83 9.55 -11.00
CA CYS A 149 -0.89 8.32 -10.24
C CYS A 149 0.20 8.31 -9.15
N GLN A 150 -0.20 7.95 -7.94
CA GLN A 150 0.71 7.87 -6.83
C GLN A 150 1.59 6.61 -6.96
N THR A 151 2.89 6.76 -6.88
CA THR A 151 3.86 5.65 -6.93
C THR A 151 4.78 5.68 -5.70
N ARG A 152 5.71 6.59 -5.66
CA ARG A 152 6.64 6.78 -4.55
C ARG A 152 5.91 7.19 -3.26
N THR A 153 4.88 8.05 -3.35
CA THR A 153 4.02 8.41 -2.22
C THR A 153 3.39 7.19 -1.57
N VAL A 154 2.82 6.28 -2.36
CA VAL A 154 2.17 5.05 -1.87
C VAL A 154 3.15 4.18 -1.10
N THR A 155 4.33 3.94 -1.67
CA THR A 155 5.34 3.08 -1.05
C THR A 155 5.84 3.67 0.28
N ASN A 156 6.02 5.00 0.32
CA ASN A 156 6.47 5.71 1.52
C ASN A 156 5.38 5.78 2.60
N LEU A 157 4.11 6.00 2.24
CA LEU A 157 2.99 5.92 3.19
C LEU A 157 2.87 4.51 3.79
N TYR A 158 3.08 3.46 2.99
CA TYR A 158 3.08 2.11 3.52
C TYR A 158 4.21 1.89 4.54
N ALA A 159 5.43 2.32 4.24
CA ALA A 159 6.55 2.25 5.17
C ALA A 159 6.26 3.04 6.46
N ALA A 160 5.74 4.26 6.34
CA ALA A 160 5.37 5.13 7.45
C ALA A 160 4.32 4.49 8.38
N VAL A 161 3.30 3.85 7.79
CA VAL A 161 2.28 3.10 8.53
C VAL A 161 2.89 1.92 9.31
N LEU A 162 3.83 1.19 8.72
CA LEU A 162 4.52 0.10 9.43
C LEU A 162 5.39 0.63 10.57
N MET A 163 6.08 1.75 10.39
CA MET A 163 6.87 2.38 11.45
C MET A 163 5.99 2.88 12.59
N LEU A 164 4.89 3.58 12.27
CA LEU A 164 3.91 4.03 13.27
C LEU A 164 3.38 2.84 14.10
N ALA A 165 2.98 1.76 13.42
CA ALA A 165 2.49 0.55 14.09
C ALA A 165 3.58 -0.11 14.94
N GLY A 166 4.82 -0.17 14.43
CA GLY A 166 5.97 -0.68 15.17
C GLY A 166 6.27 0.11 16.45
N PHE A 167 6.23 1.43 16.39
CA PHE A 167 6.44 2.29 17.58
C PHE A 167 5.29 2.16 18.57
N TYR A 168 4.04 2.16 18.11
CA TYR A 168 2.87 1.92 18.95
C TYR A 168 2.96 0.57 19.69
N GLY A 169 3.28 -0.49 18.97
CA GLY A 169 3.40 -1.85 19.52
C GLY A 169 4.73 -2.17 20.18
N LYS A 170 5.69 -1.24 20.19
CA LYS A 170 7.10 -1.43 20.61
C LYS A 170 7.77 -2.60 19.88
N ASP A 171 7.36 -2.86 18.64
CA ASP A 171 7.84 -3.95 17.78
C ASP A 171 9.05 -3.46 16.95
N MET A 172 10.19 -3.30 17.62
CA MET A 172 11.42 -2.85 16.94
C MET A 172 11.98 -3.88 15.96
N ASP A 173 11.58 -5.16 16.06
CA ASP A 173 11.91 -6.16 15.08
C ASP A 173 11.23 -5.88 13.72
N LEU A 174 9.97 -5.43 13.71
CA LEU A 174 9.30 -4.97 12.50
C LEU A 174 10.06 -3.78 11.88
N VAL A 175 10.46 -2.80 12.69
CA VAL A 175 11.19 -1.61 12.23
C VAL A 175 12.56 -2.00 11.64
N TYR A 176 13.28 -2.92 12.30
CA TYR A 176 14.56 -3.43 11.79
C TYR A 176 14.40 -4.12 10.42
N ASN A 177 13.44 -5.04 10.32
CA ASN A 177 13.18 -5.76 9.07
C ASN A 177 12.70 -4.84 7.94
N LEU A 178 11.95 -3.77 8.27
CA LEU A 178 11.59 -2.76 7.29
C LEU A 178 12.83 -2.05 6.74
N ARG A 179 13.80 -1.70 7.60
CA ARG A 179 15.08 -1.13 7.16
C ARG A 179 15.80 -2.05 6.17
N VAL A 180 15.90 -3.34 6.49
CA VAL A 180 16.52 -4.32 5.58
C VAL A 180 15.85 -4.30 4.21
N THR A 181 14.51 -4.37 4.17
CA THR A 181 13.75 -4.31 2.90
C THR A 181 13.99 -3.01 2.13
N ILE A 182 14.11 -1.87 2.82
CA ILE A 182 14.39 -0.58 2.19
C ILE A 182 15.80 -0.54 1.59
N GLU A 183 16.80 -1.03 2.31
CA GLU A 183 18.19 -1.07 1.86
C GLU A 183 18.36 -1.95 0.61
N GLU A 184 17.61 -3.05 0.51
CA GLU A 184 17.66 -3.98 -0.62
C GLU A 184 16.81 -3.54 -1.84
N ASN A 185 15.88 -2.58 -1.68
CA ASN A 185 14.88 -2.22 -2.70
C ASN A 185 15.49 -1.76 -4.03
N GLU A 186 16.59 -1.01 -4.00
CA GLU A 186 17.27 -0.54 -5.23
C GLU A 186 17.82 -1.72 -6.03
N ALA A 187 18.58 -2.61 -5.37
CA ALA A 187 19.19 -3.77 -6.00
C ALA A 187 18.13 -4.71 -6.57
N LEU A 188 17.04 -4.93 -5.84
CA LEU A 188 15.90 -5.73 -6.27
C LEU A 188 15.27 -5.18 -7.56
N LYS A 189 14.95 -3.89 -7.60
CA LYS A 189 14.38 -3.27 -8.79
C LYS A 189 15.31 -3.38 -10.01
N LYS A 190 16.60 -3.11 -9.83
CA LYS A 190 17.60 -3.25 -10.90
C LYS A 190 17.69 -4.68 -11.39
N LYS A 191 17.71 -5.65 -10.48
CA LYS A 191 17.82 -7.09 -10.81
C LYS A 191 16.66 -7.57 -11.66
N TYR A 192 15.43 -7.22 -11.32
CA TYR A 192 14.24 -7.77 -11.97
C TYR A 192 13.65 -6.88 -13.08
N ARG A 193 14.17 -5.68 -13.31
CA ARG A 193 13.63 -4.71 -14.29
C ARG A 193 13.41 -5.32 -15.67
N ALA A 194 14.44 -5.98 -16.23
CA ALA A 194 14.36 -6.55 -17.57
C ALA A 194 13.39 -7.74 -17.66
N ASP A 195 13.30 -8.55 -16.61
CA ASP A 195 12.36 -9.68 -16.56
C ASP A 195 10.92 -9.19 -16.47
N LEU A 196 10.65 -8.16 -15.65
CA LEU A 196 9.34 -7.53 -15.54
C LEU A 196 8.90 -6.87 -16.85
N ALA A 197 9.81 -6.22 -17.58
CA ALA A 197 9.53 -5.69 -18.91
C ALA A 197 9.09 -6.81 -19.89
N ARG A 198 9.79 -7.96 -19.90
CA ARG A 198 9.38 -9.12 -20.70
C ARG A 198 8.02 -9.69 -20.30
N ILE A 199 7.70 -9.70 -18.99
CA ILE A 199 6.35 -10.08 -18.52
C ILE A 199 5.30 -9.09 -19.04
N ALA A 200 5.59 -7.79 -19.04
CA ALA A 200 4.66 -6.77 -19.52
C ALA A 200 4.35 -6.86 -21.03
N GLU A 201 5.31 -7.34 -21.83
CA GLU A 201 5.15 -7.59 -23.27
C GLU A 201 4.20 -8.76 -23.59
N LYS A 202 3.96 -9.67 -22.63
CA LYS A 202 3.02 -10.78 -22.84
C LYS A 202 1.58 -10.27 -23.05
N GLY A 203 0.76 -11.08 -23.70
CA GLY A 203 -0.57 -10.71 -24.20
C GLY A 203 -1.68 -10.51 -23.15
N TRP A 204 -1.37 -10.51 -21.86
CA TRP A 204 -2.39 -10.32 -20.82
C TRP A 204 -3.04 -8.91 -20.90
N LYS A 205 -4.34 -8.85 -20.59
CA LYS A 205 -5.21 -7.67 -20.70
C LYS A 205 -5.86 -7.28 -19.36
N ASN A 206 -5.69 -8.10 -18.35
CA ASN A 206 -6.15 -7.82 -16.98
C ASN A 206 -5.14 -8.38 -15.97
N ALA A 207 -5.19 -7.86 -14.74
CA ALA A 207 -4.29 -8.31 -13.68
C ALA A 207 -5.05 -8.60 -12.39
N ALA A 208 -4.61 -9.64 -11.66
CA ALA A 208 -5.05 -9.91 -10.31
C ALA A 208 -3.84 -9.90 -9.35
N VAL A 209 -3.99 -9.22 -8.22
CA VAL A 209 -2.98 -9.16 -7.17
C VAL A 209 -3.51 -9.90 -5.94
N LEU A 210 -2.78 -10.95 -5.55
CA LEU A 210 -3.19 -11.84 -4.48
C LEU A 210 -2.25 -11.69 -3.27
N ALA A 211 -2.78 -11.24 -2.15
CA ALA A 211 -2.03 -11.11 -0.91
C ALA A 211 -2.94 -11.17 0.33
N ASP A 212 -2.38 -11.56 1.45
CA ASP A 212 -3.06 -11.67 2.73
C ASP A 212 -2.40 -10.79 3.80
N GLY A 213 -3.03 -10.70 4.97
CA GLY A 213 -2.48 -10.02 6.13
C GLY A 213 -2.26 -8.52 5.92
N VAL A 214 -1.18 -7.96 6.49
CA VAL A 214 -0.87 -6.53 6.39
C VAL A 214 -0.65 -6.08 4.93
N PRO A 215 0.02 -6.84 4.04
CA PRO A 215 0.15 -6.47 2.63
C PRO A 215 -1.15 -6.36 1.82
N CYS A 216 -2.30 -6.75 2.35
CA CYS A 216 -3.57 -6.72 1.60
C CYS A 216 -3.93 -5.33 1.04
N GLY A 217 -3.71 -4.27 1.82
CA GLY A 217 -4.04 -2.91 1.38
C GLY A 217 -3.11 -2.44 0.26
N ILE A 218 -1.81 -2.70 0.40
CA ILE A 218 -0.85 -2.37 -0.66
C ILE A 218 -1.05 -3.22 -1.93
N ALA A 219 -1.58 -4.45 -1.79
CA ALA A 219 -1.96 -5.28 -2.92
C ALA A 219 -3.22 -4.74 -3.63
N GLN A 220 -4.18 -4.20 -2.88
CA GLN A 220 -5.34 -3.49 -3.45
C GLN A 220 -4.91 -2.24 -4.21
N GLU A 221 -3.97 -1.48 -3.65
CA GLU A 221 -3.35 -0.34 -4.31
C GLU A 221 -2.63 -0.76 -5.59
N GLY A 222 -1.89 -1.87 -5.56
CA GLY A 222 -1.26 -2.43 -6.74
C GLY A 222 -2.26 -2.78 -7.85
N ALA A 223 -3.43 -3.31 -7.50
CA ALA A 223 -4.50 -3.56 -8.46
C ALA A 223 -5.05 -2.24 -9.05
N LEU A 224 -5.17 -1.19 -8.22
CA LEU A 224 -5.56 0.14 -8.66
C LEU A 224 -4.52 0.75 -9.62
N ALA A 225 -3.22 0.57 -9.33
CA ALA A 225 -2.13 1.05 -10.18
C ALA A 225 -2.21 0.48 -11.62
N PHE A 226 -2.60 -0.79 -11.81
CA PHE A 226 -2.85 -1.32 -13.16
C PHE A 226 -4.00 -0.60 -13.85
N THR A 227 -5.06 -0.25 -13.11
CA THR A 227 -6.21 0.48 -13.65
C THR A 227 -5.83 1.90 -14.05
N GLU A 228 -5.10 2.61 -13.21
CA GLU A 228 -4.76 4.01 -13.42
C GLU A 228 -3.61 4.17 -14.43
N ILE A 229 -2.47 3.48 -14.22
CA ILE A 229 -1.25 3.66 -15.02
C ILE A 229 -1.35 2.93 -16.36
N ALA A 230 -1.69 1.63 -16.33
CA ALA A 230 -1.75 0.81 -17.52
C ALA A 230 -3.12 0.81 -18.23
N ARG A 231 -4.14 1.37 -17.60
CA ARG A 231 -5.54 1.42 -18.09
C ARG A 231 -6.07 0.03 -18.47
N ILE A 232 -5.84 -0.93 -17.59
CA ILE A 232 -6.38 -2.28 -17.70
C ILE A 232 -7.11 -2.65 -16.41
N PRO A 233 -8.10 -3.55 -16.44
CA PRO A 233 -8.77 -4.01 -15.23
C PRO A 233 -7.77 -4.64 -14.25
N GLY A 234 -7.63 -4.03 -13.07
CA GLY A 234 -6.90 -4.57 -11.94
C GLY A 234 -7.84 -5.03 -10.85
N ARG A 235 -7.61 -6.21 -10.27
CA ARG A 235 -8.41 -6.74 -9.15
C ARG A 235 -7.52 -7.29 -8.05
N TYR A 236 -8.03 -7.27 -6.85
CA TYR A 236 -7.40 -7.84 -5.68
C TYR A 236 -8.26 -9.00 -5.13
N SER A 237 -7.59 -10.00 -4.55
CA SER A 237 -8.24 -11.00 -3.70
C SER A 237 -7.28 -11.49 -2.61
N ASN A 238 -7.86 -12.06 -1.54
CA ASN A 238 -7.09 -12.90 -0.64
C ASN A 238 -6.61 -14.15 -1.39
N VAL A 239 -5.42 -14.65 -1.03
CA VAL A 239 -4.74 -15.70 -1.82
C VAL A 239 -5.60 -16.93 -2.01
N LEU A 240 -6.03 -17.57 -0.93
CA LEU A 240 -6.83 -18.80 -1.06
C LEU A 240 -8.30 -18.56 -1.38
N ASP A 241 -8.83 -17.38 -1.01
CA ASP A 241 -10.20 -16.98 -1.29
C ASP A 241 -10.45 -16.74 -2.80
N TYR A 242 -9.39 -16.50 -3.56
CA TYR A 242 -9.45 -16.34 -5.01
C TYR A 242 -10.12 -17.51 -5.72
N ARG A 243 -10.01 -18.73 -5.17
CA ARG A 243 -10.69 -19.93 -5.69
C ARG A 243 -12.21 -19.88 -5.55
N HIS A 244 -12.73 -19.07 -4.63
CA HIS A 244 -14.16 -19.01 -4.29
C HIS A 244 -14.94 -18.02 -5.17
N GLY A 245 -14.69 -18.03 -6.47
CA GLY A 245 -15.38 -17.27 -7.49
C GLY A 245 -14.44 -16.48 -8.41
N PRO A 246 -13.60 -15.55 -7.93
CA PRO A 246 -12.81 -14.65 -8.79
C PRO A 246 -11.95 -15.37 -9.84
N MET A 247 -11.42 -16.55 -9.51
CA MET A 247 -10.58 -17.37 -10.39
C MET A 247 -11.31 -17.89 -11.66
N VAL A 248 -12.63 -17.76 -11.72
CA VAL A 248 -13.41 -18.13 -12.94
C VAL A 248 -13.02 -17.26 -14.14
N LEU A 249 -12.53 -16.05 -13.91
CA LEU A 249 -12.10 -15.11 -14.93
C LEU A 249 -10.65 -15.32 -15.41
N ASN A 250 -9.94 -16.30 -14.85
CA ASN A 250 -8.56 -16.56 -15.25
C ASN A 250 -8.49 -17.32 -16.57
N ASP A 251 -7.63 -16.80 -17.45
CA ASP A 251 -7.31 -17.35 -18.76
C ASP A 251 -5.91 -16.89 -19.21
N SER A 252 -5.57 -17.12 -20.47
CA SER A 252 -4.29 -16.70 -21.07
C SER A 252 -4.12 -15.17 -21.21
N GLU A 253 -5.17 -14.39 -21.01
CA GLU A 253 -5.13 -12.92 -21.00
C GLU A 253 -5.04 -12.33 -19.58
N THR A 254 -4.80 -13.16 -18.56
CA THR A 254 -4.69 -12.76 -17.16
C THR A 254 -3.25 -12.79 -16.68
N LEU A 255 -2.83 -11.73 -15.96
CA LEU A 255 -1.64 -11.72 -15.12
C LEU A 255 -2.04 -11.92 -13.66
N ASP A 256 -1.52 -12.96 -13.01
CA ASP A 256 -1.66 -13.14 -11.56
C ASP A 256 -0.34 -12.83 -10.85
N ILE A 257 -0.39 -11.96 -9.85
CA ILE A 257 0.75 -11.65 -8.97
C ILE A 257 0.42 -12.17 -7.59
N VAL A 258 1.19 -13.14 -7.10
CA VAL A 258 0.91 -13.84 -5.84
C VAL A 258 2.02 -13.57 -4.82
N LEU A 259 1.67 -12.94 -3.70
CA LEU A 259 2.57 -12.81 -2.55
C LEU A 259 2.45 -14.06 -1.68
N ILE A 260 3.46 -14.91 -1.74
CA ILE A 260 3.48 -16.20 -1.04
C ILE A 260 3.93 -15.99 0.41
N LYS A 261 3.05 -16.33 1.35
CA LYS A 261 3.34 -16.22 2.78
C LYS A 261 4.14 -17.45 3.26
N PRO A 262 5.19 -17.28 4.09
CA PRO A 262 5.96 -18.39 4.64
C PRO A 262 5.11 -19.36 5.47
N GLY A 263 5.52 -20.64 5.51
CA GLY A 263 4.95 -21.66 6.41
C GLY A 263 3.63 -22.32 5.97
N LYS A 264 2.97 -21.83 4.92
CA LYS A 264 1.74 -22.42 4.33
C LYS A 264 1.91 -22.65 2.82
N ASN A 265 3.09 -23.07 2.42
CA ASN A 265 3.52 -23.04 1.02
C ASN A 265 2.76 -24.03 0.13
N GLU A 266 2.36 -25.20 0.63
CA GLU A 266 1.67 -26.22 -0.18
C GLU A 266 0.33 -25.73 -0.73
N MET A 267 -0.52 -25.12 0.12
CA MET A 267 -1.82 -24.61 -0.35
C MET A 267 -1.67 -23.50 -1.39
N GLN A 268 -0.67 -22.64 -1.21
CA GLN A 268 -0.39 -21.53 -2.11
C GLN A 268 0.26 -22.04 -3.40
N LYS A 269 1.12 -23.07 -3.32
CA LYS A 269 1.71 -23.74 -4.48
C LYS A 269 0.61 -24.37 -5.33
N ASN A 270 -0.32 -25.11 -4.72
CA ASN A 270 -1.45 -25.71 -5.42
C ASN A 270 -2.34 -24.66 -6.10
N LEU A 271 -2.50 -23.46 -5.48
CA LEU A 271 -3.20 -22.36 -6.15
C LEU A 271 -2.43 -21.91 -7.39
N VAL A 272 -1.11 -21.72 -7.31
CA VAL A 272 -0.30 -21.31 -8.46
C VAL A 272 -0.39 -22.36 -9.59
N GLU A 273 -0.42 -23.64 -9.26
CA GLU A 273 -0.63 -24.73 -10.23
C GLU A 273 -2.02 -24.64 -10.91
N ASP A 274 -3.08 -24.34 -10.13
CA ASP A 274 -4.43 -24.14 -10.70
C ASP A 274 -4.47 -22.92 -11.64
N LEU A 275 -3.83 -21.81 -11.28
CA LEU A 275 -3.76 -20.62 -12.12
C LEU A 275 -3.01 -20.89 -13.42
N LYS A 276 -1.90 -21.63 -13.33
CA LYS A 276 -1.12 -22.05 -14.49
C LYS A 276 -1.92 -22.98 -15.44
N ALA A 277 -2.70 -23.90 -14.87
CA ALA A 277 -3.56 -24.79 -15.64
C ALA A 277 -4.64 -24.02 -16.44
N LYS A 278 -5.00 -22.81 -16.03
CA LYS A 278 -5.90 -21.90 -16.75
C LYS A 278 -5.19 -21.07 -17.83
N GLY A 279 -3.86 -21.16 -17.91
CA GLY A 279 -3.04 -20.44 -18.89
C GLY A 279 -2.60 -19.04 -18.49
N ALA A 280 -2.87 -18.60 -17.24
CA ALA A 280 -2.49 -17.29 -16.76
C ALA A 280 -0.96 -17.08 -16.76
N VAL A 281 -0.53 -15.84 -16.96
CA VAL A 281 0.85 -15.41 -16.72
C VAL A 281 1.00 -15.19 -15.21
N ILE A 282 2.03 -15.76 -14.60
CA ILE A 282 2.15 -15.79 -13.15
C ILE A 282 3.48 -15.19 -12.69
N VAL A 283 3.38 -14.21 -11.77
CA VAL A 283 4.52 -13.67 -11.02
C VAL A 283 4.34 -14.01 -9.54
N THR A 284 5.32 -14.66 -8.94
CA THR A 284 5.30 -14.95 -7.51
C THR A 284 6.36 -14.12 -6.77
N VAL A 285 6.03 -13.68 -5.55
CA VAL A 285 6.95 -12.97 -4.64
C VAL A 285 7.02 -13.76 -3.34
N SER A 286 8.22 -14.15 -2.91
CA SER A 286 8.42 -14.84 -1.62
C SER A 286 9.87 -14.71 -1.11
N CYS A 287 10.11 -15.14 0.13
CA CYS A 287 11.46 -15.28 0.68
C CYS A 287 12.13 -16.63 0.36
N ASP A 288 11.52 -17.49 -0.43
CA ASP A 288 12.09 -18.78 -0.79
C ASP A 288 12.88 -18.66 -2.10
N GLN A 289 14.20 -18.74 -2.00
CA GLN A 289 15.08 -18.71 -3.18
C GLN A 289 15.12 -20.05 -3.93
N SER A 290 14.73 -21.13 -3.28
CA SER A 290 14.84 -22.49 -3.83
C SER A 290 13.65 -22.90 -4.69
N SER A 291 12.51 -22.21 -4.58
CA SER A 291 11.25 -22.54 -5.25
C SER A 291 10.75 -21.42 -6.15
N THR A 292 10.52 -21.72 -7.41
CA THR A 292 9.83 -20.81 -8.35
C THR A 292 8.33 -20.95 -8.31
N TYR A 293 7.78 -21.87 -7.55
CA TYR A 293 6.35 -22.24 -7.50
C TYR A 293 5.76 -22.57 -8.89
N GLY A 294 6.60 -22.81 -9.90
CA GLY A 294 6.18 -23.02 -11.28
C GLY A 294 5.66 -21.76 -12.00
N SER A 295 5.89 -20.58 -11.45
CA SER A 295 5.54 -19.28 -12.03
C SER A 295 6.39 -18.93 -13.26
N ASP A 296 5.92 -17.98 -14.08
CA ASP A 296 6.69 -17.42 -15.21
C ASP A 296 7.87 -16.56 -14.74
N LEU A 297 7.71 -15.92 -13.60
CA LEU A 297 8.77 -15.15 -12.93
C LEU A 297 8.60 -15.27 -11.42
N HIS A 298 9.69 -15.66 -10.75
CA HIS A 298 9.77 -15.65 -9.30
C HIS A 298 10.66 -14.50 -8.81
N ILE A 299 10.15 -13.71 -7.88
CA ILE A 299 10.84 -12.59 -7.24
C ILE A 299 11.20 -12.99 -5.81
N PHE A 300 12.47 -12.98 -5.49
CA PHE A 300 12.94 -13.12 -4.12
C PHE A 300 12.70 -11.81 -3.35
N ALA A 301 11.96 -11.88 -2.25
CA ALA A 301 11.52 -10.70 -1.51
C ALA A 301 12.62 -10.05 -0.64
N GLY A 302 13.83 -10.60 -0.63
CA GLY A 302 14.96 -10.12 0.17
C GLY A 302 15.17 -10.90 1.46
N GLU A 303 16.08 -10.42 2.29
CA GLU A 303 16.50 -11.07 3.53
C GLU A 303 15.59 -10.77 4.73
N SER A 304 14.64 -9.84 4.61
CA SER A 304 13.66 -9.58 5.66
C SER A 304 12.80 -10.83 5.90
N VAL A 305 12.66 -11.23 7.16
CA VAL A 305 11.82 -12.36 7.59
C VAL A 305 10.41 -11.95 7.98
N ARG A 306 10.11 -10.66 7.93
CA ARG A 306 8.80 -10.09 8.29
C ARG A 306 7.93 -9.91 7.04
N TYR A 307 6.93 -10.75 6.93
CA TYR A 307 5.99 -10.73 5.79
C TYR A 307 5.36 -9.37 5.52
N GLU A 308 5.14 -8.59 6.58
CA GLU A 308 4.59 -7.23 6.50
C GLU A 308 5.44 -6.31 5.61
N THR A 309 6.77 -6.43 5.69
CA THR A 309 7.68 -5.56 4.93
C THR A 309 7.74 -5.90 3.45
N TRP A 310 7.35 -7.12 3.06
CA TRP A 310 7.34 -7.54 1.65
C TRP A 310 6.29 -6.81 0.81
N GLY A 311 5.38 -6.08 1.45
CA GLY A 311 4.51 -5.12 0.75
C GLY A 311 5.29 -4.08 -0.05
N ILE A 312 6.47 -3.65 0.43
CA ILE A 312 7.38 -2.75 -0.33
C ILE A 312 7.89 -3.41 -1.61
N VAL A 313 8.26 -4.69 -1.53
CA VAL A 313 8.71 -5.47 -2.70
C VAL A 313 7.56 -5.67 -3.68
N LEU A 314 6.41 -6.11 -3.17
CA LEU A 314 5.22 -6.36 -3.97
C LEU A 314 4.81 -5.12 -4.77
N ILE A 315 4.68 -3.97 -4.12
CA ILE A 315 4.27 -2.75 -4.82
C ILE A 315 5.32 -2.26 -5.82
N SER A 316 6.62 -2.42 -5.51
CA SER A 316 7.70 -2.08 -6.45
C SER A 316 7.61 -2.93 -7.74
N VAL A 317 7.35 -4.22 -7.61
CA VAL A 317 7.13 -5.14 -8.74
C VAL A 317 5.91 -4.72 -9.57
N ILE A 318 4.80 -4.44 -8.89
CA ILE A 318 3.54 -4.05 -9.54
C ILE A 318 3.67 -2.72 -10.27
N GLN A 319 4.28 -1.72 -9.66
CA GLN A 319 4.47 -0.40 -10.27
C GLN A 319 5.34 -0.49 -11.52
N ILE A 320 6.41 -1.30 -11.50
CA ILE A 320 7.23 -1.55 -12.70
C ILE A 320 6.38 -2.23 -13.78
N LEU A 321 5.62 -3.27 -13.45
CA LEU A 321 4.76 -3.97 -14.41
C LEU A 321 3.67 -3.06 -14.99
N ALA A 322 3.03 -2.23 -14.17
CA ALA A 322 2.02 -1.28 -14.61
C ALA A 322 2.62 -0.23 -15.55
N TYR A 323 3.79 0.32 -15.20
CA TYR A 323 4.52 1.25 -16.05
C TYR A 323 4.91 0.62 -17.40
N GLU A 324 5.58 -0.54 -17.39
CA GLU A 324 6.00 -1.23 -18.61
C GLU A 324 4.79 -1.60 -19.48
N LYS A 325 3.68 -2.04 -18.86
CA LYS A 325 2.46 -2.31 -19.59
C LYS A 325 1.83 -1.06 -20.20
N ALA A 326 1.88 0.09 -19.50
CA ALA A 326 1.45 1.36 -20.06
C ALA A 326 2.25 1.73 -21.33
N ILE A 327 3.56 1.54 -21.30
CA ILE A 327 4.44 1.77 -22.44
C ILE A 327 4.09 0.84 -23.61
N VAL A 328 3.93 -0.46 -23.38
CA VAL A 328 3.50 -1.44 -24.40
C VAL A 328 2.17 -1.06 -25.04
N ARG A 329 1.25 -0.50 -24.25
CA ARG A 329 -0.09 -0.05 -24.71
C ARG A 329 -0.09 1.34 -25.35
N GLY A 330 1.00 2.09 -25.29
CA GLY A 330 1.06 3.48 -25.75
C GLY A 330 0.29 4.47 -24.88
N CYS A 331 0.03 4.13 -23.60
CA CYS A 331 -0.58 5.03 -22.63
C CYS A 331 0.45 6.05 -22.09
N ASN A 332 -0.01 7.23 -21.69
CA ASN A 332 0.83 8.18 -20.95
C ASN A 332 0.76 7.87 -19.45
N PRO A 333 1.82 7.35 -18.82
CA PRO A 333 1.78 6.99 -17.41
C PRO A 333 1.81 8.19 -16.45
N ASP A 334 2.28 9.36 -16.91
CA ASP A 334 2.38 10.57 -16.08
C ASP A 334 1.03 11.28 -15.93
N LEU A 335 0.20 11.21 -16.98
CA LEU A 335 -1.09 11.89 -17.06
C LEU A 335 -2.10 10.96 -17.74
N PRO A 336 -2.64 9.96 -17.06
CA PRO A 336 -3.68 9.10 -17.60
C PRO A 336 -4.95 9.91 -17.88
N GLU A 337 -5.52 9.72 -19.06
CA GLU A 337 -6.74 10.41 -19.48
C GLU A 337 -7.91 10.14 -18.52
N GLY A 338 -8.57 11.20 -18.03
CA GLY A 338 -9.73 11.13 -17.15
C GLY A 338 -9.41 10.90 -15.68
N LEU A 339 -8.15 11.10 -15.25
CA LEU A 339 -7.75 11.04 -13.86
C LEU A 339 -7.18 12.39 -13.40
N ASP A 340 -7.72 12.93 -12.30
CA ASP A 340 -7.22 14.12 -11.63
C ASP A 340 -6.36 13.75 -10.40
N PRO A 341 -5.33 14.56 -10.06
CA PRO A 341 -4.43 14.24 -8.96
C PRO A 341 -5.11 14.18 -7.58
N TYR A 342 -6.16 14.95 -7.37
CA TYR A 342 -7.04 14.94 -6.18
C TYR A 342 -8.35 15.67 -6.51
N ILE A 343 -9.38 15.35 -5.74
CA ILE A 343 -10.73 15.91 -5.95
C ILE A 343 -10.99 16.94 -4.85
N VAL A 344 -11.43 18.14 -5.27
CA VAL A 344 -11.94 19.22 -4.42
C VAL A 344 -13.34 19.56 -4.89
N PHE A 345 -14.32 19.53 -3.96
CA PHE A 345 -15.71 19.89 -4.21
C PHE A 345 -16.01 21.30 -3.71
#